data_852f7f440b5be7ee6ffc07d0a2bfd387
#
_entry.id   852f7f440b5be7ee6ffc07d0a2bfd387
#
_cell.length_a   1.000
_cell.length_b   1.000
_cell.length_c   1.000
_cell.angle_alpha   90.00
_cell.angle_beta   90.00
_cell.angle_gamma   90.00
#
_symmetry.space_group_name_H-M   'P 1'
#
loop_
_entity.id
_entity.type
_entity.pdbx_description
1 polymer ?
#
loop_
_entity_poly.entity_id
_entity_poly.type
_entity_poly.pdbx_seq_one_letter_code
_entity_poly.pdbx_strand_id
1 'polypeptide(L)'
;MKVVAFASFKGGAGKTTALMAGCSSLVALGQRVALFEADPNAPLSRWRELGREQDTWDDSCTIYAADSVDVFAASMEKAEATGHTIALVDTQGGGSDLNNAILVNAQLVAVPSTLSPLDIDAALDTVEYLVRLYTREGEDIPVGVLLQRMPSGQLTMSQRADMKLLASLPQFETQFPERDAYRSIKSRGMLHKLHAKLAAEPLKHIAARHIATALRESDAFASEILAIVNREVADAV
;
A
#
# COMPACT_ATOMS: atom_id res chain seq x y z
N MET A 1 -0.82 0.67 -17.67
CA MET A 1 -0.22 0.73 -16.30
C MET A 1 -1.08 -0.10 -15.35
N LYS A 2 -0.52 -0.89 -14.44
CA LYS A 2 -1.29 -1.66 -13.44
C LYS A 2 -1.67 -0.78 -12.25
N VAL A 3 -2.88 -0.93 -11.71
CA VAL A 3 -3.41 -0.10 -10.61
C VAL A 3 -3.63 -0.95 -9.36
N VAL A 4 -3.06 -0.54 -8.24
CA VAL A 4 -3.26 -1.14 -6.92
C VAL A 4 -3.87 -0.10 -5.99
N ALA A 5 -5.07 -0.34 -5.50
CA ALA A 5 -5.75 0.54 -4.57
C ALA A 5 -5.59 0.07 -3.12
N PHE A 6 -5.42 1.01 -2.20
CA PHE A 6 -5.41 0.75 -0.78
C PHE A 6 -6.70 1.30 -0.17
N ALA A 7 -7.59 0.43 0.29
CA ALA A 7 -8.92 0.80 0.75
C ALA A 7 -9.19 0.40 2.20
N SER A 8 -9.89 1.25 2.94
CA SER A 8 -10.46 0.95 4.26
C SER A 8 -11.49 2.00 4.63
N PHE A 9 -12.61 1.59 5.20
CA PHE A 9 -13.61 2.52 5.70
C PHE A 9 -13.17 3.26 6.97
N LYS A 10 -12.16 2.73 7.66
CA LYS A 10 -11.62 3.34 8.87
C LYS A 10 -10.37 4.17 8.60
N GLY A 11 -10.33 5.36 9.18
CA GLY A 11 -9.10 6.15 9.26
C GLY A 11 -8.09 5.49 10.21
N GLY A 12 -6.80 5.52 9.85
CA GLY A 12 -5.73 5.00 10.72
C GLY A 12 -5.45 3.50 10.61
N ALA A 13 -6.16 2.75 9.76
CA ALA A 13 -5.91 1.32 9.50
C ALA A 13 -4.54 1.03 8.87
N GLY A 14 -3.80 2.05 8.46
CA GLY A 14 -2.44 1.91 7.92
C GLY A 14 -2.33 1.92 6.40
N LYS A 15 -3.37 2.32 5.65
CA LYS A 15 -3.34 2.41 4.16
C LYS A 15 -2.09 3.11 3.64
N THR A 16 -1.91 4.37 4.01
CA THR A 16 -0.77 5.19 3.57
C THR A 16 0.57 4.57 3.96
N THR A 17 0.68 3.95 5.14
CA THR A 17 1.92 3.30 5.58
C THR A 17 2.25 2.07 4.71
N ALA A 18 1.25 1.23 4.42
CA ALA A 18 1.41 0.07 3.55
C ALA A 18 1.78 0.48 2.12
N LEU A 19 1.10 1.51 1.60
CA LEU A 19 1.38 2.09 0.29
C LEU A 19 2.81 2.62 0.21
N MET A 20 3.28 3.39 1.19
CA MET A 20 4.65 3.91 1.22
C MET A 20 5.70 2.80 1.32
N ALA A 21 5.43 1.75 2.10
CA ALA A 21 6.31 0.58 2.20
C ALA A 21 6.37 -0.18 0.87
N GLY A 22 5.22 -0.50 0.28
CA GLY A 22 5.12 -1.14 -1.03
C GLY A 22 5.77 -0.31 -2.14
N CYS A 23 5.53 1.01 -2.17
CA CYS A 23 6.17 1.92 -3.12
C CYS A 23 7.69 1.86 -3.02
N SER A 24 8.25 1.91 -1.80
CA SER A 24 9.70 1.85 -1.59
C SER A 24 10.32 0.59 -2.22
N SER A 25 9.67 -0.55 -2.08
CA SER A 25 10.16 -1.82 -2.60
C SER A 25 9.89 -1.98 -4.10
N LEU A 26 8.73 -1.55 -4.61
CA LEU A 26 8.45 -1.57 -6.04
C LEU A 26 9.47 -0.74 -6.83
N VAL A 27 9.83 0.45 -6.33
CA VAL A 27 10.89 1.28 -6.91
C VAL A 27 12.24 0.57 -6.85
N ALA A 28 12.59 -0.04 -5.71
CA ALA A 28 13.83 -0.81 -5.57
C ALA A 28 13.89 -2.02 -6.52
N LEU A 29 12.73 -2.61 -6.88
CA LEU A 29 12.60 -3.67 -7.88
C LEU A 29 12.57 -3.15 -9.33
N GLY A 30 12.84 -1.86 -9.56
CA GLY A 30 12.95 -1.26 -10.88
C GLY A 30 11.62 -0.81 -11.49
N GLN A 31 10.53 -0.77 -10.74
CA GLN A 31 9.25 -0.24 -11.22
C GLN A 31 9.28 1.29 -11.26
N ARG A 32 8.61 1.87 -12.26
CA ARG A 32 8.29 3.29 -12.29
C ARG A 32 6.91 3.47 -11.66
N VAL A 33 6.87 4.04 -10.45
CA VAL A 33 5.66 4.08 -9.62
C VAL A 33 4.97 5.43 -9.73
N ALA A 34 3.68 5.43 -10.09
CA ALA A 34 2.79 6.58 -9.97
C ALA A 34 2.01 6.48 -8.66
N LEU A 35 2.13 7.46 -7.78
CA LEU A 35 1.32 7.59 -6.57
C LEU A 35 0.16 8.52 -6.82
N PHE A 36 -1.05 8.11 -6.47
CA PHE A 36 -2.25 8.94 -6.61
C PHE A 36 -2.73 9.37 -5.23
N GLU A 37 -2.74 10.68 -5.03
CA GLU A 37 -3.08 11.31 -3.76
C GLU A 37 -4.53 11.82 -3.81
N ALA A 38 -5.43 11.09 -3.17
CA ALA A 38 -6.84 11.45 -3.04
C ALA A 38 -7.16 12.12 -1.69
N ASP A 39 -6.25 12.03 -0.70
CA ASP A 39 -6.45 12.65 0.63
C ASP A 39 -6.10 14.15 0.58
N PRO A 40 -7.05 15.06 0.96
CA PRO A 40 -6.80 16.50 0.97
C PRO A 40 -5.70 16.93 1.96
N ASN A 41 -5.33 16.08 2.93
CA ASN A 41 -4.20 16.34 3.83
C ASN A 41 -2.82 16.11 3.17
N ALA A 42 -2.81 15.63 1.92
CA ALA A 42 -1.62 15.45 1.09
C ALA A 42 -0.46 14.68 1.78
N PRO A 43 -0.71 13.51 2.39
CA PRO A 43 0.32 12.78 3.13
C PRO A 43 1.45 12.27 2.22
N LEU A 44 1.18 11.95 0.95
CA LEU A 44 2.18 11.49 -0.01
C LEU A 44 3.08 12.64 -0.47
N SER A 45 2.51 13.79 -0.77
CA SER A 45 3.25 15.01 -1.12
C SER A 45 4.18 15.43 0.03
N ARG A 46 3.69 15.39 1.27
CA ARG A 46 4.50 15.64 2.46
C ARG A 46 5.64 14.63 2.61
N TRP A 47 5.37 13.36 2.36
CA TRP A 47 6.39 12.30 2.38
C TRP A 47 7.51 12.56 1.37
N ARG A 48 7.16 12.96 0.14
CA ARG A 48 8.14 13.34 -0.90
C ARG A 48 9.01 14.50 -0.47
N GLU A 49 8.41 15.56 0.08
CA GLU A 49 9.14 16.74 0.55
C GLU A 49 10.19 16.35 1.58
N LEU A 50 9.76 15.65 2.65
CA LEU A 50 10.65 15.18 3.71
C LEU A 50 11.71 14.19 3.21
N GLY A 51 11.35 13.33 2.26
CA GLY A 51 12.29 12.41 1.63
C GLY A 51 13.35 13.13 0.80
N ARG A 52 12.98 14.19 0.07
CA ARG A 52 13.92 15.03 -0.68
C ARG A 52 14.84 15.82 0.21
N GLU A 53 14.31 16.42 1.27
CA GLU A 53 15.13 17.12 2.27
C GLU A 53 16.20 16.23 2.92
N GLN A 54 15.95 14.93 2.98
CA GLN A 54 16.83 13.95 3.60
C GLN A 54 17.61 13.08 2.60
N ASP A 55 17.57 13.35 1.31
CA ASP A 55 18.16 12.51 0.24
C ASP A 55 17.72 11.04 0.30
N THR A 56 16.45 10.83 0.65
CA THR A 56 15.82 9.50 0.77
C THR A 56 14.61 9.36 -0.13
N TRP A 57 14.50 10.19 -1.18
CA TRP A 57 13.51 10.07 -2.25
C TRP A 57 14.14 9.44 -3.51
N ASP A 58 13.31 8.75 -4.30
CA ASP A 58 13.69 8.22 -5.61
C ASP A 58 12.77 8.80 -6.69
N ASP A 59 13.35 9.41 -7.71
CA ASP A 59 12.60 10.07 -8.78
C ASP A 59 11.95 9.09 -9.79
N SER A 60 12.16 7.77 -9.64
CA SER A 60 11.36 6.75 -10.31
C SER A 60 9.91 6.70 -9.79
N CYS A 61 9.62 7.48 -8.73
CA CYS A 61 8.29 7.65 -8.17
C CYS A 61 7.79 9.08 -8.37
N THR A 62 6.58 9.22 -8.94
CA THR A 62 5.92 10.52 -9.16
C THR A 62 4.56 10.53 -8.49
N ILE A 63 4.20 11.66 -7.86
CA ILE A 63 2.90 11.86 -7.22
C ILE A 63 1.98 12.66 -8.15
N TYR A 64 0.75 12.17 -8.31
CA TYR A 64 -0.32 12.75 -9.09
C TYR A 64 -1.52 13.08 -8.20
N ALA A 65 -2.23 14.16 -8.49
CA ALA A 65 -3.49 14.48 -7.83
C ALA A 65 -4.60 13.50 -8.25
N ALA A 66 -5.51 13.19 -7.31
CA ALA A 66 -6.68 12.35 -7.53
C ALA A 66 -7.84 12.83 -6.63
N ASP A 67 -8.17 14.12 -6.68
CA ASP A 67 -9.17 14.77 -5.83
C ASP A 67 -10.60 14.72 -6.41
N SER A 68 -10.75 14.37 -7.69
CA SER A 68 -12.00 14.13 -8.38
C SER A 68 -11.87 13.04 -9.44
N VAL A 69 -12.98 12.52 -9.95
CA VAL A 69 -12.99 11.48 -10.99
C VAL A 69 -12.27 11.97 -12.25
N ASP A 70 -12.56 13.21 -12.69
CA ASP A 70 -11.95 13.79 -13.89
C ASP A 70 -10.44 14.01 -13.72
N VAL A 71 -10.01 14.51 -12.55
CA VAL A 71 -8.60 14.71 -12.24
C VAL A 71 -7.88 13.37 -12.14
N PHE A 72 -8.48 12.36 -11.52
CA PHE A 72 -7.93 11.01 -11.47
C PHE A 72 -7.72 10.44 -12.87
N ALA A 73 -8.74 10.51 -13.75
CA ALA A 73 -8.65 10.02 -15.12
C ALA A 73 -7.54 10.72 -15.92
N ALA A 74 -7.49 12.06 -15.91
CA ALA A 74 -6.45 12.82 -16.58
C ALA A 74 -5.03 12.52 -16.02
N SER A 75 -4.93 12.31 -14.71
CA SER A 75 -3.69 11.96 -14.05
C SER A 75 -3.23 10.54 -14.42
N MET A 76 -4.14 9.59 -14.59
CA MET A 76 -3.86 8.24 -15.07
C MET A 76 -3.28 8.25 -16.49
N GLU A 77 -3.94 8.96 -17.42
CA GLU A 77 -3.44 9.12 -18.80
C GLU A 77 -2.03 9.72 -18.83
N LYS A 78 -1.80 10.75 -18.00
CA LYS A 78 -0.49 11.39 -17.89
C LYS A 78 0.57 10.44 -17.34
N ALA A 79 0.25 9.67 -16.32
CA ALA A 79 1.17 8.69 -15.73
C ALA A 79 1.54 7.60 -16.74
N GLU A 80 0.58 7.09 -17.52
CA GLU A 80 0.83 6.13 -18.59
C GLU A 80 1.70 6.71 -19.71
N ALA A 81 1.37 7.90 -20.17
CA ALA A 81 2.15 8.61 -21.21
C ALA A 81 3.59 8.87 -20.79
N THR A 82 3.86 9.02 -19.49
CA THR A 82 5.22 9.20 -18.94
C THR A 82 5.92 7.88 -18.60
N GLY A 83 5.31 6.74 -18.92
CA GLY A 83 5.92 5.41 -18.86
C GLY A 83 5.98 4.81 -17.45
N HIS A 84 5.05 5.20 -16.56
CA HIS A 84 4.89 4.51 -15.28
C HIS A 84 4.34 3.11 -15.50
N THR A 85 4.83 2.14 -14.73
CA THR A 85 4.49 0.72 -14.89
C THR A 85 3.39 0.29 -13.92
N ILE A 86 3.36 0.91 -12.75
CA ILE A 86 2.39 0.62 -11.69
C ILE A 86 1.92 1.89 -10.99
N ALA A 87 0.63 1.95 -10.71
CA ALA A 87 -0.02 2.98 -9.91
C ALA A 87 -0.38 2.45 -8.53
N LEU A 88 -0.09 3.22 -7.48
CA LEU A 88 -0.58 2.98 -6.13
C LEU A 88 -1.50 4.12 -5.73
N VAL A 89 -2.73 3.79 -5.32
CA VAL A 89 -3.76 4.78 -4.99
C VAL A 89 -4.11 4.70 -3.51
N ASP A 90 -3.89 5.81 -2.77
CA ASP A 90 -4.32 5.95 -1.37
C ASP A 90 -5.75 6.49 -1.36
N THR A 91 -6.76 5.61 -1.22
CA THR A 91 -8.15 6.03 -1.23
C THR A 91 -8.54 6.75 0.06
N GLN A 92 -9.50 7.64 -0.03
CA GLN A 92 -10.16 8.21 1.14
C GLN A 92 -10.98 7.14 1.89
N GLY A 93 -11.26 7.37 3.18
CA GLY A 93 -12.20 6.52 3.91
C GLY A 93 -13.63 6.72 3.40
N GLY A 94 -14.40 5.63 3.27
CA GLY A 94 -15.81 5.64 2.87
C GLY A 94 -16.06 5.41 1.37
N GLY A 95 -17.33 5.33 1.00
CA GLY A 95 -17.79 5.12 -0.37
C GLY A 95 -18.15 6.46 -1.03
N SER A 96 -17.26 6.99 -1.85
CA SER A 96 -17.53 8.14 -2.72
C SER A 96 -17.48 7.72 -4.18
N ASP A 97 -18.00 8.53 -5.08
CA ASP A 97 -17.94 8.27 -6.53
C ASP A 97 -16.48 8.18 -7.00
N LEU A 98 -15.60 9.01 -6.46
CA LEU A 98 -14.17 8.94 -6.72
C LEU A 98 -13.57 7.59 -6.25
N ASN A 99 -13.87 7.17 -5.01
CA ASN A 99 -13.39 5.88 -4.51
C ASN A 99 -13.92 4.72 -5.36
N ASN A 100 -15.19 4.75 -5.75
CA ASN A 100 -15.75 3.72 -6.64
C ASN A 100 -15.04 3.69 -7.99
N ALA A 101 -14.82 4.86 -8.61
CA ALA A 101 -14.08 4.95 -9.87
C ALA A 101 -12.65 4.40 -9.75
N ILE A 102 -11.95 4.67 -8.63
CA ILE A 102 -10.62 4.12 -8.36
C ILE A 102 -10.69 2.59 -8.22
N LEU A 103 -11.63 2.09 -7.43
CA LEU A 103 -11.74 0.67 -7.08
C LEU A 103 -12.11 -0.20 -8.28
N VAL A 104 -13.01 0.25 -9.16
CA VAL A 104 -13.39 -0.50 -10.38
C VAL A 104 -12.31 -0.47 -11.48
N ASN A 105 -11.37 0.46 -11.39
CA ASN A 105 -10.20 0.51 -12.29
C ASN A 105 -8.96 -0.19 -11.74
N ALA A 106 -9.03 -0.75 -10.52
CA ALA A 106 -7.90 -1.43 -9.91
C ALA A 106 -7.76 -2.87 -10.44
N GLN A 107 -6.54 -3.38 -10.50
CA GLN A 107 -6.23 -4.81 -10.72
C GLN A 107 -5.97 -5.54 -9.40
N LEU A 108 -5.90 -4.82 -8.30
CA LEU A 108 -5.75 -5.38 -6.96
C LEU A 108 -6.18 -4.35 -5.92
N VAL A 109 -6.92 -4.79 -4.91
CA VAL A 109 -7.22 -3.95 -3.75
C VAL A 109 -6.61 -4.54 -2.49
N ALA A 110 -5.74 -3.78 -1.83
CA ALA A 110 -5.20 -4.10 -0.52
C ALA A 110 -6.07 -3.46 0.58
N VAL A 111 -6.55 -4.26 1.52
CA VAL A 111 -7.34 -3.83 2.67
C VAL A 111 -6.50 -3.99 3.95
N PRO A 112 -5.87 -2.92 4.44
CA PRO A 112 -5.05 -2.99 5.64
C PRO A 112 -5.90 -3.21 6.90
N SER A 113 -5.45 -4.11 7.76
CA SER A 113 -6.06 -4.37 9.07
C SER A 113 -5.00 -4.63 10.13
N THR A 114 -5.32 -4.33 11.37
CA THR A 114 -4.57 -4.81 12.55
C THR A 114 -5.39 -5.87 13.28
N LEU A 115 -4.82 -6.49 14.33
CA LEU A 115 -5.57 -7.39 15.22
C LEU A 115 -6.36 -6.62 16.31
N SER A 116 -6.88 -5.44 16.00
CA SER A 116 -7.82 -4.76 16.89
C SER A 116 -9.25 -5.04 16.41
N PRO A 117 -10.21 -5.26 17.31
CA PRO A 117 -11.61 -5.53 16.92
C PRO A 117 -12.18 -4.50 15.95
N LEU A 118 -11.92 -3.20 16.20
CA LEU A 118 -12.39 -2.12 15.33
C LEU A 118 -11.75 -2.11 13.93
N ASP A 119 -10.53 -2.58 13.79
CA ASP A 119 -9.87 -2.67 12.47
C ASP A 119 -10.36 -3.92 11.72
N ILE A 120 -10.66 -4.99 12.45
CA ILE A 120 -11.22 -6.22 11.88
C ILE A 120 -12.63 -5.96 11.36
N ASP A 121 -13.49 -5.32 12.14
CA ASP A 121 -14.83 -4.94 11.71
C ASP A 121 -14.77 -4.06 10.45
N ALA A 122 -13.90 -3.05 10.46
CA ALA A 122 -13.69 -2.18 9.30
C ALA A 122 -13.16 -2.92 8.07
N ALA A 123 -12.32 -3.95 8.25
CA ALA A 123 -11.83 -4.77 7.14
C ALA A 123 -12.96 -5.64 6.56
N LEU A 124 -13.77 -6.27 7.41
CA LEU A 124 -14.93 -7.04 7.01
C LEU A 124 -15.93 -6.18 6.23
N ASP A 125 -16.29 -5.01 6.76
CA ASP A 125 -17.18 -4.05 6.09
C ASP A 125 -16.62 -3.58 4.74
N THR A 126 -15.30 -3.35 4.68
CA THR A 126 -14.64 -2.93 3.44
C THR A 126 -14.69 -4.03 2.39
N VAL A 127 -14.37 -5.28 2.75
CA VAL A 127 -14.43 -6.41 1.81
C VAL A 127 -15.86 -6.68 1.35
N GLU A 128 -16.84 -6.64 2.27
CA GLU A 128 -18.25 -6.81 1.91
C GLU A 128 -18.72 -5.71 0.94
N TYR A 129 -18.29 -4.47 1.16
CA TYR A 129 -18.58 -3.38 0.23
C TYR A 129 -17.97 -3.61 -1.15
N LEU A 130 -16.70 -4.05 -1.22
CA LEU A 130 -16.02 -4.35 -2.48
C LEU A 130 -16.72 -5.46 -3.26
N VAL A 131 -17.13 -6.54 -2.57
CA VAL A 131 -17.89 -7.64 -3.19
C VAL A 131 -19.21 -7.13 -3.79
N ARG A 132 -19.95 -6.27 -3.05
CA ARG A 132 -21.20 -5.68 -3.57
C ARG A 132 -20.94 -4.74 -4.77
N LEU A 133 -19.89 -3.92 -4.69
CA LEU A 133 -19.50 -3.01 -5.77
C LEU A 133 -19.17 -3.81 -7.03
N TYR A 134 -18.30 -4.79 -6.94
CA TYR A 134 -17.86 -5.59 -8.09
C TYR A 134 -18.98 -6.45 -8.68
N THR A 135 -19.84 -7.03 -7.84
CA THR A 135 -21.03 -7.74 -8.31
C THR A 135 -21.94 -6.82 -9.12
N ARG A 136 -22.12 -5.57 -8.70
CA ARG A 136 -22.94 -4.59 -9.40
C ARG A 136 -22.34 -4.15 -10.72
N GLU A 137 -21.03 -3.94 -10.76
CA GLU A 137 -20.30 -3.47 -11.95
C GLU A 137 -19.92 -4.62 -12.91
N GLY A 138 -20.07 -5.88 -12.49
CA GLY A 138 -19.71 -7.04 -13.29
C GLY A 138 -18.20 -7.30 -13.36
N GLU A 139 -17.46 -6.87 -12.35
CA GLU A 139 -16.00 -6.96 -12.24
C GLU A 139 -15.59 -8.11 -11.30
N ASP A 140 -14.41 -8.69 -11.55
CA ASP A 140 -13.78 -9.70 -10.67
C ASP A 140 -12.36 -9.24 -10.32
N ILE A 141 -12.28 -8.32 -9.37
CA ILE A 141 -11.01 -7.69 -8.97
C ILE A 141 -10.50 -8.37 -7.69
N PRO A 142 -9.26 -8.88 -7.68
CA PRO A 142 -8.65 -9.47 -6.50
C PRO A 142 -8.61 -8.49 -5.31
N VAL A 143 -9.06 -8.97 -4.16
CA VAL A 143 -9.02 -8.23 -2.88
C VAL A 143 -8.20 -9.04 -1.90
N GLY A 144 -7.29 -8.41 -1.17
CA GLY A 144 -6.51 -9.05 -0.11
C GLY A 144 -6.46 -8.22 1.17
N VAL A 145 -6.70 -8.86 2.31
CA VAL A 145 -6.45 -8.24 3.62
C VAL A 145 -4.96 -8.28 3.92
N LEU A 146 -4.36 -7.12 4.19
CA LEU A 146 -2.96 -6.97 4.58
C LEU A 146 -2.85 -6.76 6.09
N LEU A 147 -2.36 -7.74 6.82
CA LEU A 147 -2.16 -7.65 8.26
C LEU A 147 -0.99 -6.74 8.59
N GLN A 148 -1.24 -5.74 9.43
CA GLN A 148 -0.25 -4.75 9.84
C GLN A 148 -0.13 -4.66 11.35
N ARG A 149 0.99 -4.06 11.83
CA ARG A 149 1.33 -3.94 13.25
C ARG A 149 1.21 -5.27 13.99
N MET A 150 1.60 -6.33 13.30
CA MET A 150 1.58 -7.67 13.89
C MET A 150 2.57 -7.73 15.05
N PRO A 151 2.16 -8.30 16.21
CA PRO A 151 3.08 -8.49 17.34
C PRO A 151 4.29 -9.31 16.92
N SER A 152 5.47 -8.94 17.39
CA SER A 152 6.71 -9.71 17.17
C SER A 152 6.83 -10.94 18.05
N GLY A 153 5.94 -11.10 19.05
CA GLY A 153 5.89 -12.22 19.99
C GLY A 153 4.72 -13.17 19.71
N GLN A 154 4.47 -14.07 20.68
CA GLN A 154 3.32 -14.96 20.60
C GLN A 154 2.01 -14.18 20.70
N LEU A 155 1.05 -14.53 19.83
CA LEU A 155 -0.28 -13.96 19.88
C LEU A 155 -1.02 -14.39 21.16
N THR A 156 -1.72 -13.45 21.76
CA THR A 156 -2.66 -13.72 22.86
C THR A 156 -3.84 -14.58 22.39
N MET A 157 -4.63 -15.12 23.32
CA MET A 157 -5.83 -15.89 22.95
C MET A 157 -6.83 -15.04 22.18
N SER A 158 -7.01 -13.75 22.57
CA SER A 158 -7.88 -12.82 21.85
C SER A 158 -7.38 -12.62 20.42
N GLN A 159 -6.10 -12.28 20.23
CA GLN A 159 -5.50 -12.07 18.91
C GLN A 159 -5.60 -13.32 18.00
N ARG A 160 -5.50 -14.53 18.57
CA ARG A 160 -5.73 -15.76 17.79
C ARG A 160 -7.18 -15.93 17.36
N ALA A 161 -8.13 -15.52 18.20
CA ALA A 161 -9.55 -15.50 17.84
C ALA A 161 -9.81 -14.49 16.72
N ASP A 162 -9.22 -13.30 16.84
CA ASP A 162 -9.29 -12.22 15.86
C ASP A 162 -8.71 -12.65 14.51
N MET A 163 -7.55 -13.33 14.50
CA MET A 163 -6.99 -13.90 13.27
C MET A 163 -7.91 -14.93 12.61
N LYS A 164 -8.64 -15.73 13.40
CA LYS A 164 -9.60 -16.71 12.85
C LYS A 164 -10.77 -16.04 12.14
N LEU A 165 -11.21 -14.87 12.60
CA LEU A 165 -12.26 -14.10 11.92
C LEU A 165 -11.78 -13.62 10.56
N LEU A 166 -10.56 -13.08 10.49
CA LEU A 166 -9.97 -12.63 9.24
C LEU A 166 -9.60 -13.78 8.29
N ALA A 167 -9.35 -15.00 8.81
CA ALA A 167 -8.98 -16.16 7.99
C ALA A 167 -10.08 -16.60 6.99
N SER A 168 -11.31 -16.10 7.13
CA SER A 168 -12.37 -16.30 6.15
C SER A 168 -12.27 -15.39 4.93
N LEU A 169 -11.43 -14.36 4.99
CA LEU A 169 -11.19 -13.42 3.91
C LEU A 169 -9.93 -13.77 3.14
N PRO A 170 -9.84 -13.42 1.85
CA PRO A 170 -8.57 -13.45 1.13
C PRO A 170 -7.53 -12.58 1.82
N GLN A 171 -6.32 -13.09 2.00
CA GLN A 171 -5.24 -12.39 2.68
C GLN A 171 -3.98 -12.40 1.84
N PHE A 172 -3.17 -11.35 1.98
CA PHE A 172 -1.77 -11.41 1.55
C PHE A 172 -1.01 -12.41 2.43
N GLU A 173 -0.08 -13.14 1.83
CA GLU A 173 0.84 -14.00 2.60
C GLU A 173 1.77 -13.16 3.48
N THR A 174 2.15 -12.00 2.96
CA THR A 174 2.97 -11.02 3.66
C THR A 174 2.20 -10.34 4.79
N GLN A 175 2.86 -10.19 5.93
CA GLN A 175 2.36 -9.43 7.08
C GLN A 175 3.40 -8.40 7.50
N PHE A 176 2.95 -7.24 7.95
CA PHE A 176 3.85 -6.20 8.49
C PHE A 176 3.87 -6.24 10.01
N PRO A 177 4.99 -6.67 10.63
CA PRO A 177 5.17 -6.57 12.06
C PRO A 177 5.19 -5.11 12.55
N GLU A 178 4.93 -4.93 13.84
CA GLU A 178 5.09 -3.62 14.46
C GLU A 178 6.57 -3.23 14.52
N ARG A 179 6.95 -2.22 13.69
CA ARG A 179 8.34 -1.73 13.60
C ARG A 179 8.41 -0.22 13.60
N ASP A 180 9.46 0.30 14.21
CA ASP A 180 9.76 1.75 14.15
C ASP A 180 10.00 2.23 12.71
N ALA A 181 10.56 1.40 11.84
CA ALA A 181 10.75 1.69 10.43
C ALA A 181 9.43 2.10 9.74
N TYR A 182 8.34 1.38 9.99
CA TYR A 182 7.02 1.70 9.42
C TYR A 182 6.36 2.90 10.10
N ARG A 183 6.56 3.08 11.41
CA ARG A 183 6.06 4.26 12.14
C ARG A 183 6.70 5.54 11.63
N SER A 184 7.99 5.50 11.32
CA SER A 184 8.78 6.65 10.92
C SER A 184 8.87 6.85 9.40
N ILE A 185 8.30 5.96 8.57
CA ILE A 185 8.43 6.02 7.11
C ILE A 185 7.98 7.37 6.54
N LYS A 186 6.89 7.93 7.07
CA LYS A 186 6.33 9.24 6.64
C LYS A 186 7.31 10.40 6.80
N SER A 187 8.18 10.33 7.80
CA SER A 187 9.14 11.39 8.11
C SER A 187 10.55 11.11 7.62
N ARG A 188 10.85 9.89 7.16
CA ARG A 188 12.22 9.47 6.80
C ARG A 188 12.40 9.14 5.32
N GLY A 189 11.34 9.22 4.51
CA GLY A 189 11.39 8.94 3.08
C GLY A 189 11.32 7.44 2.76
N MET A 190 11.82 7.04 1.59
CA MET A 190 11.73 5.68 1.09
C MET A 190 12.70 4.73 1.80
N LEU A 191 12.22 3.53 2.17
CA LEU A 191 12.99 2.56 2.96
C LEU A 191 14.30 2.14 2.29
N HIS A 192 14.29 1.89 0.98
CA HIS A 192 15.49 1.46 0.25
C HIS A 192 16.57 2.56 0.20
N LYS A 193 16.18 3.82 0.00
CA LYS A 193 17.10 4.97 0.04
C LYS A 193 17.63 5.21 1.45
N LEU A 194 16.73 5.13 2.44
CA LEU A 194 17.11 5.26 3.85
C LEU A 194 18.10 4.16 4.27
N HIS A 195 17.83 2.90 3.85
CA HIS A 195 18.74 1.80 4.10
C HIS A 195 20.13 2.07 3.48
N ALA A 196 20.18 2.43 2.21
CA ALA A 196 21.44 2.73 1.51
C ALA A 196 22.21 3.85 2.22
N LYS A 197 21.53 4.93 2.61
CA LYS A 197 22.13 6.05 3.34
C LYS A 197 22.71 5.62 4.69
N LEU A 198 21.96 4.86 5.48
CA LEU A 198 22.43 4.41 6.80
C LEU A 198 23.55 3.37 6.69
N ALA A 199 23.51 2.49 5.69
CA ALA A 199 24.53 1.48 5.46
C ALA A 199 25.88 2.08 5.04
N ALA A 200 25.89 3.26 4.43
CA ALA A 200 27.09 3.98 4.08
C ALA A 200 27.82 4.60 5.29
N GLU A 201 27.16 4.68 6.47
CA GLU A 201 27.72 5.28 7.67
C GLU A 201 28.12 4.19 8.68
N PRO A 202 29.44 4.00 8.98
CA PRO A 202 29.90 2.92 9.87
C PRO A 202 29.26 2.91 11.26
N LEU A 203 28.92 4.09 11.80
CA LEU A 203 28.31 4.21 13.12
C LEU A 203 26.80 3.92 13.13
N LYS A 204 26.16 3.78 11.97
CA LYS A 204 24.71 3.56 11.85
C LYS A 204 24.33 2.14 11.40
N HIS A 205 25.26 1.20 11.40
CA HIS A 205 25.03 -0.18 10.94
C HIS A 205 23.88 -0.90 11.68
N ILE A 206 23.66 -0.62 12.97
CA ILE A 206 22.52 -1.18 13.73
C ILE A 206 21.19 -0.64 13.18
N ALA A 207 21.11 0.67 12.98
CA ALA A 207 19.92 1.29 12.41
C ALA A 207 19.67 0.80 10.96
N ALA A 208 20.73 0.68 10.14
CA ALA A 208 20.66 0.11 8.80
C ALA A 208 20.08 -1.31 8.82
N ARG A 209 20.50 -2.16 9.76
CA ARG A 209 19.99 -3.54 9.92
C ARG A 209 18.49 -3.56 10.25
N HIS A 210 18.01 -2.65 11.09
CA HIS A 210 16.57 -2.54 11.39
C HIS A 210 15.77 -2.14 10.14
N ILE A 211 16.26 -1.17 9.36
CA ILE A 211 15.62 -0.79 8.10
C ILE A 211 15.68 -1.94 7.08
N ALA A 212 16.80 -2.65 6.96
CA ALA A 212 16.93 -3.81 6.07
C ALA A 212 15.91 -4.91 6.38
N THR A 213 15.55 -5.09 7.66
CA THR A 213 14.53 -6.08 8.04
C THR A 213 13.14 -5.64 7.57
N ALA A 214 12.76 -4.37 7.77
CA ALA A 214 11.50 -3.84 7.27
C ALA A 214 11.46 -3.83 5.72
N LEU A 215 12.59 -3.55 5.08
CA LEU A 215 12.69 -3.57 3.61
C LEU A 215 12.43 -4.97 3.06
N ARG A 216 13.01 -6.04 3.65
CA ARG A 216 12.73 -7.42 3.21
C ARG A 216 11.25 -7.79 3.29
N GLU A 217 10.54 -7.34 4.33
CA GLU A 217 9.09 -7.55 4.47
C GLU A 217 8.32 -6.77 3.39
N SER A 218 8.71 -5.53 3.13
CA SER A 218 8.14 -4.72 2.06
C SER A 218 8.44 -5.29 0.66
N ASP A 219 9.63 -5.88 0.47
CA ASP A 219 10.02 -6.54 -0.79
C ASP A 219 9.17 -7.79 -1.05
N ALA A 220 8.87 -8.57 -0.01
CA ALA A 220 7.95 -9.70 -0.11
C ALA A 220 6.55 -9.23 -0.52
N PHE A 221 6.03 -8.17 0.11
CA PHE A 221 4.75 -7.58 -0.25
C PHE A 221 4.72 -7.03 -1.69
N ALA A 222 5.76 -6.31 -2.10
CA ALA A 222 5.87 -5.80 -3.47
C ALA A 222 5.93 -6.93 -4.51
N SER A 223 6.64 -8.02 -4.20
CA SER A 223 6.71 -9.22 -5.05
C SER A 223 5.36 -9.91 -5.16
N GLU A 224 4.62 -10.00 -4.07
CA GLU A 224 3.26 -10.56 -4.03
C GLU A 224 2.28 -9.71 -4.86
N ILE A 225 2.33 -8.37 -4.72
CA ILE A 225 1.57 -7.44 -5.59
C ILE A 225 1.86 -7.73 -7.05
N LEU A 226 3.14 -7.75 -7.44
CA LEU A 226 3.54 -7.97 -8.84
C LEU A 226 3.09 -9.35 -9.35
N ALA A 227 3.15 -10.39 -8.53
CA ALA A 227 2.67 -11.72 -8.88
C ALA A 227 1.16 -11.74 -9.15
N ILE A 228 0.36 -11.02 -8.35
CA ILE A 228 -1.09 -10.95 -8.51
C ILE A 228 -1.45 -10.17 -9.77
N VAL A 229 -0.97 -8.92 -9.92
CA VAL A 229 -1.36 -8.04 -11.02
C VAL A 229 -0.84 -8.49 -12.39
N ASN A 230 0.14 -9.41 -12.43
CA ASN A 230 0.65 -9.97 -13.68
C ASN A 230 0.01 -11.32 -14.05
N ARG A 231 -0.70 -12.00 -13.13
CA ARG A 231 -1.42 -13.28 -13.45
C ARG A 231 -2.54 -13.08 -14.47
N GLU A 232 -3.27 -11.97 -14.42
CA GLU A 232 -4.36 -11.65 -15.35
C GLU A 232 -3.92 -11.56 -16.82
N VAL A 233 -2.63 -11.37 -17.10
CA VAL A 233 -2.10 -11.31 -18.47
C VAL A 233 -1.87 -12.72 -19.03
N ALA A 234 -1.65 -13.72 -18.18
CA ALA A 234 -1.37 -15.08 -18.60
C ALA A 234 -2.65 -15.89 -18.95
N ASP A 235 -3.78 -15.55 -18.32
CA ASP A 235 -5.07 -16.25 -18.52
C ASP A 235 -5.89 -15.61 -19.67
N ALA A 236 -5.43 -14.50 -20.26
CA ALA A 236 -6.09 -13.78 -21.36
C ALA A 236 -5.48 -14.07 -22.76
N VAL A 237 -4.53 -15.03 -22.86
CA VAL A 237 -3.85 -15.50 -24.08
C VAL A 237 -4.16 -16.98 -24.28
#